data_efa58bb75c934bf685a212dd7fef210a
#
_entry.id   efa58bb75c934bf685a212dd7fef210a
#
_cell.length_a   1.000
_cell.length_b   1.000
_cell.length_c   1.000
_cell.angle_alpha   90.00
_cell.angle_beta   90.00
_cell.angle_gamma   90.00
#
_symmetry.space_group_name_H-M   'P 1'
#
loop_
_entity.id
_entity.type
_entity.pdbx_description
1 polymer ?
#
loop_
_entity_poly.entity_id
_entity_poly.type
_entity_poly.pdbx_seq_one_letter_code
_entity_poly.pdbx_strand_id
1 'polypeptide(L)'
;MTLKEIKGDLFSYPYTSSDIYVHCISSDFAMGAGIAKIFSNKFPAFVTRKAEMASDYAKRFSELRIYPVLMKNTRIVNLVTKERYWHKPTYGSLQVSLCSLAVYLSNRPDTKRILMPCIGCGLDRLEWDEVKKMIEETLHDFHGEVLVFYL
;
A
#
# COMPACT_ATOMS: atom_id res chain seq x y z
N MET A 1 5.17 14.70 -8.52
CA MET A 1 5.28 14.27 -7.11
C MET A 1 6.72 14.39 -6.62
N THR A 2 6.92 14.42 -5.32
CA THR A 2 8.25 14.42 -4.70
C THR A 2 8.38 13.17 -3.83
N LEU A 3 9.42 12.37 -4.04
CA LEU A 3 9.66 11.16 -3.25
C LEU A 3 10.82 11.43 -2.29
N LYS A 4 10.62 11.12 -1.00
CA LYS A 4 11.64 11.24 0.05
C LYS A 4 11.78 9.91 0.77
N GLU A 5 13.01 9.49 1.01
CA GLU A 5 13.33 8.30 1.79
C GLU A 5 13.69 8.73 3.22
N ILE A 6 13.00 8.15 4.19
CA ILE A 6 13.12 8.53 5.60
C ILE A 6 13.50 7.30 6.41
N LYS A 7 14.60 7.39 7.17
CA LYS A 7 14.98 6.35 8.12
C LYS A 7 14.13 6.48 9.37
N GLY A 8 13.39 5.44 9.69
CA GLY A 8 12.56 5.42 10.90
C GLY A 8 11.31 4.57 10.75
N ASP A 9 10.51 4.57 11.82
CA ASP A 9 9.25 3.83 11.88
C ASP A 9 8.14 4.63 11.21
N LEU A 10 7.53 4.04 10.21
CA LEU A 10 6.37 4.56 9.49
C LEU A 10 5.26 5.06 10.44
N PHE A 11 4.98 4.29 11.49
CA PHE A 11 3.88 4.58 12.40
C PHE A 11 4.21 5.63 13.46
N SER A 12 5.48 6.01 13.60
CA SER A 12 5.91 7.07 14.50
C SER A 12 5.89 8.45 13.84
N TYR A 13 5.70 8.50 12.53
CA TYR A 13 5.63 9.76 11.80
C TYR A 13 4.24 10.38 11.95
N PRO A 14 4.13 11.71 12.16
CA PRO A 14 2.83 12.36 12.34
C PRO A 14 1.91 12.15 11.16
N TYR A 15 0.71 11.65 11.42
CA TYR A 15 -0.33 11.40 10.43
C TYR A 15 -1.37 12.51 10.46
N THR A 16 -1.79 12.99 9.29
CA THR A 16 -2.83 14.02 9.16
C THR A 16 -3.99 13.53 8.30
N SER A 17 -5.09 14.26 8.29
CA SER A 17 -6.26 13.92 7.46
C SER A 17 -6.01 14.01 5.95
N SER A 18 -4.89 14.62 5.54
CA SER A 18 -4.48 14.70 4.12
C SER A 18 -3.52 13.59 3.72
N ASP A 19 -3.27 12.64 4.60
CA ASP A 19 -2.33 11.54 4.38
C ASP A 19 -3.06 10.23 4.10
N ILE A 20 -2.36 9.32 3.42
CA ILE A 20 -2.76 7.92 3.31
C ILE A 20 -1.57 7.02 3.60
N TYR A 21 -1.84 5.86 4.19
CA TYR A 21 -0.88 4.76 4.24
C TYR A 21 -1.04 3.89 3.01
N VAL A 22 0.08 3.42 2.44
CA VAL A 22 0.10 2.47 1.33
C VAL A 22 1.04 1.34 1.68
N HIS A 23 0.58 0.11 1.55
CA HIS A 23 1.42 -1.08 1.72
C HIS A 23 0.90 -2.24 0.86
N CYS A 24 1.67 -3.33 0.77
CA CYS A 24 1.34 -4.47 -0.07
C CYS A 24 0.77 -5.62 0.75
N ILE A 25 -0.23 -6.31 0.18
CA ILE A 25 -0.85 -7.50 0.77
C ILE A 25 -1.06 -8.57 -0.31
N SER A 26 -1.43 -9.77 0.12
CA SER A 26 -1.98 -10.82 -0.76
C SER A 26 -3.51 -10.76 -0.76
N SER A 27 -4.14 -11.27 -1.83
CA SER A 27 -5.60 -11.21 -1.98
C SER A 27 -6.36 -12.07 -0.97
N ASP A 28 -5.68 -13.00 -0.28
CA ASP A 28 -6.26 -13.78 0.82
C ASP A 28 -6.32 -13.01 2.14
N PHE A 29 -5.75 -11.82 2.21
CA PHE A 29 -5.70 -10.95 3.42
C PHE A 29 -5.06 -11.67 4.62
N ALA A 30 -4.11 -12.56 4.37
CA ALA A 30 -3.43 -13.28 5.45
C ALA A 30 -2.69 -12.33 6.40
N MET A 31 -1.94 -11.36 5.85
CA MET A 31 -1.25 -10.30 6.60
C MET A 31 -0.47 -10.85 7.82
N GLY A 32 0.17 -11.99 7.63
CA GLY A 32 0.78 -12.76 8.71
C GLY A 32 2.26 -12.48 8.94
N ALA A 33 2.89 -11.61 8.15
CA ALA A 33 4.33 -11.33 8.24
C ALA A 33 4.65 -9.91 7.81
N GLY A 34 5.83 -9.43 8.19
CA GLY A 34 6.35 -8.13 7.79
C GLY A 34 5.45 -6.96 8.18
N ILE A 35 5.47 -5.91 7.37
CA ILE A 35 4.71 -4.69 7.62
C ILE A 35 3.19 -4.94 7.63
N ALA A 36 2.70 -5.88 6.81
CA ALA A 36 1.28 -6.21 6.76
C ALA A 36 0.78 -6.73 8.12
N LYS A 37 1.59 -7.50 8.83
CA LYS A 37 1.26 -7.95 10.18
C LYS A 37 1.14 -6.80 11.16
N ILE A 38 2.02 -5.80 11.03
CA ILE A 38 1.97 -4.61 11.89
C ILE A 38 0.69 -3.81 11.61
N PHE A 39 0.32 -3.62 10.36
CA PHE A 39 -0.97 -3.00 10.01
C PHE A 39 -2.14 -3.77 10.59
N SER A 40 -2.14 -5.09 10.43
CA SER A 40 -3.19 -5.95 10.96
C SER A 40 -3.34 -5.79 12.48
N ASN A 41 -2.24 -5.73 13.21
CA ASN A 41 -2.27 -5.59 14.67
C ASN A 41 -2.71 -4.19 15.12
N LYS A 42 -2.37 -3.14 14.37
CA LYS A 42 -2.74 -1.76 14.70
C LYS A 42 -4.20 -1.44 14.39
N PHE A 43 -4.80 -2.15 13.44
CA PHE A 43 -6.17 -1.92 12.98
C PHE A 43 -7.01 -3.19 13.19
N PRO A 44 -7.73 -3.29 14.32
CA PRO A 44 -8.43 -4.53 14.72
C PRO A 44 -9.37 -5.10 13.67
N ALA A 45 -9.95 -4.27 12.80
CA ALA A 45 -10.83 -4.75 11.73
C ALA A 45 -10.11 -5.70 10.78
N PHE A 46 -8.80 -5.54 10.55
CA PHE A 46 -8.02 -6.50 9.76
C PHE A 46 -7.95 -7.87 10.44
N VAL A 47 -7.87 -7.89 11.76
CA VAL A 47 -7.81 -9.17 12.51
C VAL A 47 -9.16 -9.89 12.45
N THR A 48 -10.26 -9.15 12.63
CA THR A 48 -11.60 -9.74 12.80
C THR A 48 -12.37 -9.92 11.49
N ARG A 49 -12.04 -9.16 10.45
CA ARG A 49 -12.80 -9.08 9.20
C ARG A 49 -12.02 -9.49 7.94
N LYS A 50 -10.92 -10.23 8.10
CA LYS A 50 -10.07 -10.62 6.95
C LYS A 50 -10.84 -11.39 5.87
N ALA A 51 -11.65 -12.36 6.24
CA ALA A 51 -12.43 -13.16 5.29
C ALA A 51 -13.46 -12.30 4.54
N GLU A 52 -14.14 -11.40 5.26
CA GLU A 52 -15.10 -10.47 4.68
C GLU A 52 -14.41 -9.50 3.71
N MET A 53 -13.25 -8.96 4.11
CA MET A 53 -12.47 -8.06 3.26
C MET A 53 -11.96 -8.75 2.00
N ALA A 54 -11.49 -10.00 2.10
CA ALA A 54 -11.05 -10.78 0.97
C ALA A 54 -12.21 -11.03 -0.01
N SER A 55 -13.40 -11.34 0.51
CA SER A 55 -14.60 -11.52 -0.30
C SER A 55 -15.02 -10.21 -0.99
N ASP A 56 -15.02 -9.10 -0.26
CA ASP A 56 -15.33 -7.79 -0.82
C ASP A 56 -14.33 -7.38 -1.91
N TYR A 57 -13.05 -7.61 -1.67
CA TYR A 57 -12.02 -7.36 -2.67
C TYR A 57 -12.29 -8.16 -3.96
N ALA A 58 -12.57 -9.45 -3.83
CA ALA A 58 -12.84 -10.30 -5.00
C ALA A 58 -14.03 -9.83 -5.83
N LYS A 59 -15.03 -9.25 -5.19
CA LYS A 59 -16.25 -8.76 -5.87
C LYS A 59 -16.11 -7.36 -6.48
N ARG A 60 -15.29 -6.49 -5.87
CA ARG A 60 -15.30 -5.07 -6.21
C ARG A 60 -14.00 -4.52 -6.74
N PHE A 61 -12.85 -5.06 -6.32
CA PHE A 61 -11.55 -4.45 -6.56
C PHE A 61 -10.51 -5.37 -7.20
N SER A 62 -10.83 -6.64 -7.44
CA SER A 62 -9.83 -7.62 -7.90
C SER A 62 -9.16 -7.25 -9.22
N GLU A 63 -9.87 -6.59 -10.12
CA GLU A 63 -9.30 -6.14 -11.39
C GLU A 63 -8.35 -4.95 -11.21
N LEU A 64 -8.61 -4.13 -10.19
CA LEU A 64 -7.81 -2.95 -9.89
C LEU A 64 -6.55 -3.26 -9.09
N ARG A 65 -6.53 -4.41 -8.39
CA ARG A 65 -5.41 -4.82 -7.54
C ARG A 65 -5.11 -3.85 -6.40
N ILE A 66 -6.14 -3.19 -5.90
CA ILE A 66 -6.08 -2.36 -4.68
C ILE A 66 -7.30 -2.64 -3.80
N TYR A 67 -7.15 -2.34 -2.52
CA TYR A 67 -8.27 -2.37 -1.58
C TYR A 67 -8.14 -1.20 -0.60
N PRO A 68 -8.79 -0.06 -0.92
CA PRO A 68 -8.77 1.10 -0.02
C PRO A 68 -9.75 0.92 1.14
N VAL A 69 -9.33 1.30 2.34
CA VAL A 69 -10.16 1.26 3.54
C VAL A 69 -9.97 2.53 4.37
N LEU A 70 -11.01 2.88 5.12
CA LEU A 70 -10.96 3.92 6.14
C LEU A 70 -11.20 3.26 7.50
N MET A 71 -10.25 3.38 8.42
CA MET A 71 -10.31 2.82 9.76
C MET A 71 -9.86 3.85 10.78
N LYS A 72 -10.70 4.16 11.78
CA LYS A 72 -10.35 5.12 12.85
C LYS A 72 -9.80 6.43 12.28
N ASN A 73 -10.44 6.99 11.28
CA ASN A 73 -10.02 8.19 10.57
C ASN A 73 -8.65 8.07 9.86
N THR A 74 -8.15 6.85 9.70
CA THR A 74 -6.92 6.56 8.99
C THR A 74 -7.24 5.87 7.68
N ARG A 75 -6.78 6.46 6.57
CA ARG A 75 -6.99 5.89 5.24
C ARG A 75 -5.81 5.02 4.86
N ILE A 76 -6.11 3.79 4.48
CA ILE A 76 -5.11 2.80 4.07
C ILE A 76 -5.46 2.30 2.68
N VAL A 77 -4.51 2.34 1.74
CA VAL A 77 -4.68 1.71 0.44
C VAL A 77 -3.79 0.46 0.42
N ASN A 78 -4.43 -0.69 0.40
CA ASN A 78 -3.75 -1.97 0.29
C ASN A 78 -3.50 -2.25 -1.19
N LEU A 79 -2.24 -2.38 -1.57
CA LEU A 79 -1.85 -2.83 -2.90
C LEU A 79 -1.84 -4.36 -2.90
N VAL A 80 -2.67 -4.98 -3.72
CA VAL A 80 -2.74 -6.43 -3.82
C VAL A 80 -1.79 -6.88 -4.91
N THR A 81 -0.64 -7.39 -4.52
CA THR A 81 0.46 -7.70 -5.45
C THR A 81 0.63 -9.18 -5.73
N LYS A 82 -0.09 -10.04 -5.02
CA LYS A 82 -0.04 -11.50 -5.17
C LYS A 82 -1.34 -12.14 -4.69
N GLU A 83 -1.64 -13.36 -5.16
CA GLU A 83 -2.89 -14.03 -4.79
C GLU A 83 -2.84 -14.65 -3.39
N ARG A 84 -1.75 -15.34 -3.05
CA ARG A 84 -1.59 -16.02 -1.77
C ARG A 84 -0.37 -15.49 -1.02
N TYR A 85 -0.40 -15.57 0.31
CA TYR A 85 0.68 -15.01 1.15
C TYR A 85 2.05 -15.66 0.87
N TRP A 86 2.09 -16.93 0.40
CA TRP A 86 3.35 -17.60 0.08
C TRP A 86 3.84 -17.34 -1.34
N HIS A 87 3.06 -16.67 -2.18
CA HIS A 87 3.51 -16.26 -3.50
C HIS A 87 4.47 -15.08 -3.41
N LYS A 88 5.20 -14.84 -4.48
CA LYS A 88 6.03 -13.64 -4.61
C LYS A 88 5.41 -12.70 -5.67
N PRO A 89 5.39 -11.40 -5.41
CA PRO A 89 4.96 -10.45 -6.43
C PRO A 89 5.99 -10.38 -7.54
N THR A 90 5.54 -9.92 -8.70
CA THR A 90 6.41 -9.57 -9.82
C THR A 90 6.42 -8.06 -9.97
N TYR A 91 7.37 -7.53 -10.74
CA TYR A 91 7.32 -6.11 -11.11
C TYR A 91 6.01 -5.79 -11.84
N GLY A 92 5.54 -6.69 -12.71
CA GLY A 92 4.27 -6.53 -13.41
C GLY A 92 3.07 -6.44 -12.49
N SER A 93 2.97 -7.31 -11.47
CA SER A 93 1.84 -7.28 -10.52
C SER A 93 1.88 -6.02 -9.65
N LEU A 94 3.07 -5.58 -9.24
CA LEU A 94 3.23 -4.32 -8.53
C LEU A 94 2.84 -3.13 -9.40
N GLN A 95 3.25 -3.14 -10.68
CA GLN A 95 2.92 -2.07 -11.64
C GLN A 95 1.41 -1.92 -11.80
N VAL A 96 0.67 -3.01 -11.92
CA VAL A 96 -0.81 -2.98 -12.01
C VAL A 96 -1.42 -2.30 -10.78
N SER A 97 -0.96 -2.68 -9.59
CA SER A 97 -1.44 -2.08 -8.34
C SER A 97 -1.09 -0.59 -8.25
N LEU A 98 0.11 -0.19 -8.67
CA LEU A 98 0.52 1.21 -8.68
C LEU A 98 -0.30 2.05 -9.69
N CYS A 99 -0.62 1.50 -10.85
CA CYS A 99 -1.50 2.17 -11.80
C CYS A 99 -2.90 2.42 -11.20
N SER A 100 -3.42 1.44 -10.48
CA SER A 100 -4.70 1.59 -9.78
C SER A 100 -4.62 2.62 -8.65
N LEU A 101 -3.50 2.68 -7.95
CA LEU A 101 -3.25 3.72 -6.95
C LEU A 101 -3.25 5.11 -7.60
N ALA A 102 -2.64 5.26 -8.77
CA ALA A 102 -2.64 6.54 -9.50
C ALA A 102 -4.07 6.99 -9.84
N VAL A 103 -4.92 6.07 -10.30
CA VAL A 103 -6.34 6.38 -10.57
C VAL A 103 -7.06 6.76 -9.28
N TYR A 104 -6.84 6.03 -8.19
CA TYR A 104 -7.42 6.35 -6.90
C TYR A 104 -7.06 7.76 -6.44
N LEU A 105 -5.79 8.14 -6.57
CA LEU A 105 -5.30 9.46 -6.18
C LEU A 105 -5.89 10.58 -7.05
N SER A 106 -6.12 10.32 -8.34
CA SER A 106 -6.72 11.31 -9.23
C SER A 106 -8.15 11.67 -8.83
N ASN A 107 -8.84 10.77 -8.12
CA ASN A 107 -10.18 10.98 -7.59
C ASN A 107 -10.18 11.48 -6.13
N ARG A 108 -9.02 11.77 -5.57
CA ARG A 108 -8.84 12.19 -4.17
C ARG A 108 -7.91 13.41 -4.10
N PRO A 109 -8.34 14.57 -4.59
CA PRO A 109 -7.49 15.76 -4.63
C PRO A 109 -7.11 16.31 -3.23
N ASP A 110 -7.79 15.87 -2.18
CA ASP A 110 -7.49 16.21 -0.80
C ASP A 110 -6.27 15.45 -0.24
N THR A 111 -5.81 14.38 -0.91
CA THR A 111 -4.63 13.63 -0.50
C THR A 111 -3.37 14.39 -0.87
N LYS A 112 -2.53 14.69 0.13
CA LYS A 112 -1.30 15.47 -0.04
C LYS A 112 -0.03 14.67 0.20
N ARG A 113 -0.08 13.60 1.00
CA ARG A 113 1.07 12.76 1.30
C ARG A 113 0.71 11.29 1.31
N ILE A 114 1.63 10.48 0.83
CA ILE A 114 1.58 9.03 0.93
C ILE A 114 2.70 8.59 1.87
N LEU A 115 2.36 7.79 2.87
CA LEU A 115 3.33 7.18 3.79
C LEU A 115 3.38 5.68 3.49
N MET A 116 4.55 5.19 3.09
CA MET A 116 4.71 3.78 2.72
C MET A 116 6.05 3.23 3.17
N PRO A 117 6.16 1.91 3.37
CA PRO A 117 7.47 1.26 3.50
C PRO A 117 8.12 1.12 2.12
N CYS A 118 9.32 0.53 2.07
CA CYS A 118 9.91 0.11 0.79
C CYS A 118 9.12 -1.07 0.24
N ILE A 119 8.02 -0.75 -0.45
CA ILE A 119 7.08 -1.77 -0.94
C ILE A 119 7.76 -2.77 -1.87
N GLY A 120 7.38 -4.04 -1.73
CA GLY A 120 7.90 -5.14 -2.55
C GLY A 120 9.34 -5.56 -2.27
N CYS A 121 10.06 -4.90 -1.37
CA CYS A 121 11.51 -5.08 -1.22
C CYS A 121 11.92 -5.88 0.02
N GLY A 122 11.05 -6.05 1.00
CA GLY A 122 11.35 -6.84 2.20
C GLY A 122 11.28 -8.33 1.91
N LEU A 123 10.27 -8.99 2.47
CA LEU A 123 10.03 -10.41 2.25
C LEU A 123 9.76 -10.76 0.78
N ASP A 124 9.24 -9.82 0.00
CA ASP A 124 8.90 -10.00 -1.40
C ASP A 124 10.11 -9.90 -2.35
N ARG A 125 11.24 -9.37 -1.89
CA ARG A 125 12.54 -9.42 -2.55
C ARG A 125 12.67 -8.71 -3.91
N LEU A 126 11.82 -7.73 -4.22
CA LEU A 126 12.05 -6.87 -5.38
C LEU A 126 13.17 -5.86 -5.07
N GLU A 127 13.87 -5.40 -6.10
CA GLU A 127 14.95 -4.42 -5.95
C GLU A 127 14.38 -3.01 -5.75
N TRP A 128 14.78 -2.34 -4.68
CA TRP A 128 14.23 -1.03 -4.34
C TRP A 128 14.47 0.02 -5.43
N ASP A 129 15.65 0.05 -6.06
CA ASP A 129 15.94 1.04 -7.10
C ASP A 129 14.96 0.93 -8.27
N GLU A 130 14.57 -0.28 -8.65
CA GLU A 130 13.58 -0.51 -9.70
C GLU A 130 12.17 -0.12 -9.23
N VAL A 131 11.81 -0.48 -8.02
CA VAL A 131 10.50 -0.13 -7.43
C VAL A 131 10.35 1.37 -7.29
N LYS A 132 11.38 2.06 -6.80
CA LYS A 132 11.39 3.51 -6.66
C LYS A 132 11.13 4.19 -8.01
N LYS A 133 11.82 3.73 -9.06
CA LYS A 133 11.64 4.23 -10.42
C LYS A 133 10.21 4.02 -10.91
N MET A 134 9.63 2.85 -10.65
CA MET A 134 8.23 2.56 -10.99
C MET A 134 7.26 3.51 -10.29
N ILE A 135 7.48 3.78 -9.01
CA ILE A 135 6.65 4.72 -8.23
C ILE A 135 6.75 6.12 -8.85
N GLU A 136 7.95 6.60 -9.11
CA GLU A 136 8.16 7.93 -9.66
C GLU A 136 7.52 8.09 -11.05
N GLU A 137 7.62 7.08 -11.90
CA GLU A 137 7.00 7.09 -13.23
C GLU A 137 5.48 6.98 -13.16
N THR A 138 4.95 6.07 -12.33
CA THR A 138 3.50 5.79 -12.27
C THR A 138 2.73 6.90 -11.58
N LEU A 139 3.29 7.49 -10.53
CA LEU A 139 2.63 8.53 -9.73
C LEU A 139 3.07 9.95 -10.12
N HIS A 140 3.66 10.14 -11.29
CA HIS A 140 4.22 11.46 -11.68
C HIS A 140 3.18 12.59 -11.68
N ASP A 141 1.91 12.29 -11.94
CA ASP A 141 0.82 13.27 -11.92
C ASP A 141 0.27 13.58 -10.53
N PHE A 142 0.69 12.84 -9.52
CA PHE A 142 0.29 13.09 -8.14
C PHE A 142 0.95 14.38 -7.63
N HIS A 143 0.15 15.35 -7.18
CA HIS A 143 0.64 16.65 -6.71
C HIS A 143 0.95 16.67 -5.22
N GLY A 144 1.70 15.71 -4.74
CA GLY A 144 2.02 15.60 -3.32
C GLY A 144 3.37 14.97 -3.08
N GLU A 145 3.58 14.55 -1.83
CA GLU A 145 4.80 13.89 -1.40
C GLU A 145 4.57 12.39 -1.19
N VAL A 146 5.54 11.59 -1.60
CA VAL A 146 5.62 10.17 -1.26
C VAL A 146 6.76 10.01 -0.27
N LEU A 147 6.43 9.62 0.97
CA LEU A 147 7.40 9.39 2.04
C LEU A 147 7.60 7.89 2.20
N VAL A 148 8.81 7.43 1.93
CA VAL A 148 9.16 6.01 1.99
C VAL A 148 10.04 5.76 3.20
N PHE A 149 9.60 4.88 4.09
CA PHE A 149 10.25 4.62 5.37
C PHE A 149 11.06 3.33 5.33
N TYR A 150 12.28 3.39 5.84
CA TYR A 150 13.17 2.23 6.00
C TYR A 150 13.80 2.24 7.39
N LEU A 151 14.15 1.06 7.87
CA LEU A 151 14.75 0.89 9.21
C LEU A 151 16.29 0.87 9.21
#